data_38ad44245b44ae2539d9563e47252d59
#
_entry.id   38ad44245b44ae2539d9563e47252d59
#
_cell.length_a   1.000
_cell.length_b   1.000
_cell.length_c   1.000
_cell.angle_alpha   90.00
_cell.angle_beta   90.00
_cell.angle_gamma   90.00
#
_symmetry.space_group_name_H-M   'P 1'
#
loop_
_entity.id
_entity.type
_entity.pdbx_description
1 polymer ?
#
loop_
_entity_poly.entity_id
_entity_poly.type
_entity_poly.pdbx_seq_one_letter_code
_entity_poly.pdbx_strand_id
1 'polypeptide(L)'
;MVIGLLNMVAGYGGRIDLARIAIELQEDVDDLLPVVDVAEALGFLKVENGDAILTELGKKFVKCDPSRKKLMLREALKRIEPFATAFKLAKSRGEFSAEELFEELSKVKKFREEYSDPEQIHSMLLEWLLYTESIRYNGEDKTFIKKH
;
A
#
# COMPACT_ATOMS: atom_id res chain seq x y z
N MET A 1 -1.86 -8.45 4.33
CA MET A 1 -2.62 -7.96 5.46
C MET A 1 -3.78 -7.02 5.08
N VAL A 2 -3.55 -6.05 4.19
CA VAL A 2 -4.63 -5.17 3.71
C VAL A 2 -5.77 -5.95 3.04
N ILE A 3 -5.42 -6.91 2.17
CA ILE A 3 -6.44 -7.73 1.51
C ILE A 3 -7.27 -8.52 2.52
N GLY A 4 -6.61 -9.11 3.52
CA GLY A 4 -7.29 -9.84 4.58
C GLY A 4 -8.24 -8.94 5.38
N LEU A 5 -7.81 -7.72 5.67
CA LEU A 5 -8.65 -6.73 6.35
C LEU A 5 -9.89 -6.41 5.52
N LEU A 6 -9.73 -6.15 4.23
CA LEU A 6 -10.85 -5.82 3.35
C LEU A 6 -11.85 -6.98 3.24
N ASN A 7 -11.33 -8.21 3.13
CA ASN A 7 -12.18 -9.40 3.10
C ASN A 7 -12.98 -9.57 4.39
N MET A 8 -12.34 -9.28 5.53
CA MET A 8 -13.03 -9.35 6.82
C MET A 8 -14.17 -8.33 6.91
N VAL A 9 -13.91 -7.07 6.53
CA VAL A 9 -14.94 -6.04 6.53
C VAL A 9 -16.10 -6.45 5.61
N ALA A 10 -15.78 -7.00 4.44
CA ALA A 10 -16.79 -7.50 3.52
C ALA A 10 -17.65 -8.62 4.15
N GLY A 11 -16.99 -9.52 4.88
CA GLY A 11 -17.70 -10.63 5.56
C GLY A 11 -18.68 -10.17 6.62
N TYR A 12 -18.48 -8.97 7.16
CA TYR A 12 -19.41 -8.35 8.12
C TYR A 12 -20.38 -7.36 7.47
N GLY A 13 -20.58 -7.48 6.16
CA GLY A 13 -21.54 -6.64 5.44
C GLY A 13 -21.02 -5.29 5.01
N GLY A 14 -19.70 -5.06 5.08
CA GLY A 14 -19.09 -3.82 4.61
C GLY A 14 -18.84 -2.77 5.70
N ARG A 15 -19.20 -3.07 6.94
CA ARG A 15 -18.96 -2.17 8.08
C ARG A 15 -18.73 -2.98 9.34
N ILE A 16 -17.69 -2.63 10.10
CA ILE A 16 -17.36 -3.31 11.36
C ILE A 16 -16.56 -2.37 12.26
N ASP A 17 -16.81 -2.43 13.56
CA ASP A 17 -16.09 -1.67 14.58
C ASP A 17 -14.60 -2.07 14.58
N LEU A 18 -13.70 -1.08 14.63
CA LEU A 18 -12.25 -1.31 14.62
C LEU A 18 -11.79 -2.17 15.79
N ALA A 19 -12.34 -1.95 16.98
CA ALA A 19 -11.98 -2.74 18.15
C ALA A 19 -12.34 -4.21 17.95
N ARG A 20 -13.46 -4.48 17.29
CA ARG A 20 -13.88 -5.85 16.99
C ARG A 20 -12.96 -6.50 15.96
N ILE A 21 -12.50 -5.77 14.97
CA ILE A 21 -11.52 -6.28 14.00
C ILE A 21 -10.25 -6.72 14.74
N ALA A 22 -9.77 -5.88 15.65
CA ALA A 22 -8.57 -6.18 16.42
C ALA A 22 -8.74 -7.48 17.23
N ILE A 23 -9.89 -7.67 17.85
CA ILE A 23 -10.19 -8.90 18.60
C ILE A 23 -10.19 -10.12 17.68
N GLU A 24 -10.87 -10.02 16.54
CA GLU A 24 -10.96 -11.13 15.58
C GLU A 24 -9.60 -11.51 14.99
N LEU A 25 -8.72 -10.53 14.77
CA LEU A 25 -7.37 -10.76 14.23
C LEU A 25 -6.34 -11.05 15.31
N GLN A 26 -6.73 -10.99 16.59
CA GLN A 26 -5.83 -11.16 17.73
C GLN A 26 -4.65 -10.18 17.69
N GLU A 27 -4.96 -8.94 17.32
CA GLU A 27 -3.99 -7.84 17.21
C GLU A 27 -4.39 -6.70 18.15
N ASP A 28 -3.40 -5.88 18.54
CA ASP A 28 -3.70 -4.63 19.22
C ASP A 28 -4.25 -3.62 18.20
N VAL A 29 -5.16 -2.77 18.67
CA VAL A 29 -5.71 -1.69 17.81
C VAL A 29 -4.57 -0.85 17.24
N ASP A 30 -3.55 -0.55 18.04
CA ASP A 30 -2.40 0.26 17.60
C ASP A 30 -1.64 -0.40 16.44
N ASP A 31 -1.59 -1.72 16.38
CA ASP A 31 -0.94 -2.44 15.29
C ASP A 31 -1.84 -2.52 14.05
N LEU A 32 -3.14 -2.45 14.25
CA LEU A 32 -4.13 -2.49 13.18
C LEU A 32 -4.23 -1.14 12.45
N LEU A 33 -4.12 -0.02 13.17
CA LEU A 33 -4.31 1.31 12.60
C LEU A 33 -3.43 1.60 11.38
N PRO A 34 -2.13 1.25 11.34
CA PRO A 34 -1.33 1.48 10.15
C PRO A 34 -1.86 0.75 8.90
N VAL A 35 -2.40 -0.46 9.08
CA VAL A 35 -2.98 -1.23 7.97
C VAL A 35 -4.27 -0.57 7.48
N VAL A 36 -5.09 -0.09 8.41
CA VAL A 36 -6.32 0.66 8.09
C VAL A 36 -5.98 1.93 7.33
N ASP A 37 -4.94 2.66 7.76
CA ASP A 37 -4.51 3.89 7.10
C ASP A 37 -4.10 3.63 5.65
N VAL A 38 -3.38 2.54 5.39
CA VAL A 38 -3.01 2.16 4.03
C VAL A 38 -4.25 1.85 3.20
N ALA A 39 -5.19 1.10 3.75
CA ALA A 39 -6.44 0.78 3.05
C ALA A 39 -7.25 2.04 2.71
N GLU A 40 -7.27 3.01 3.62
CA GLU A 40 -7.91 4.30 3.37
C GLU A 40 -7.20 5.08 2.26
N ALA A 41 -5.87 5.14 2.31
CA ALA A 41 -5.07 5.82 1.30
C ALA A 41 -5.27 5.22 -0.08
N LEU A 42 -5.43 3.91 -0.16
CA LEU A 42 -5.73 3.21 -1.42
C LEU A 42 -7.15 3.47 -1.93
N GLY A 43 -8.02 4.02 -1.09
CA GLY A 43 -9.38 4.33 -1.48
C GLY A 43 -10.39 3.19 -1.30
N PHE A 44 -9.98 2.10 -0.63
CA PHE A 44 -10.84 0.92 -0.46
C PHE A 44 -11.64 0.93 0.83
N LEU A 45 -11.25 1.76 1.77
CA LEU A 45 -11.84 1.79 3.11
C LEU A 45 -11.99 3.22 3.59
N LYS A 46 -12.94 3.47 4.46
CA LYS A 46 -13.04 4.74 5.20
C LYS A 46 -13.34 4.42 6.65
N VAL A 47 -13.03 5.35 7.55
CA VAL A 47 -13.31 5.20 8.97
C VAL A 47 -14.27 6.30 9.41
N GLU A 48 -15.37 5.90 10.03
CA GLU A 48 -16.36 6.81 10.60
C GLU A 48 -16.78 6.31 11.97
N ASN A 49 -16.70 7.16 12.98
CA ASN A 49 -17.17 6.84 14.34
C ASN A 49 -16.60 5.54 14.89
N GLY A 50 -15.31 5.25 14.60
CA GLY A 50 -14.66 4.04 15.07
C GLY A 50 -14.95 2.79 14.25
N ASP A 51 -15.71 2.90 13.16
CA ASP A 51 -16.01 1.79 12.28
C ASP A 51 -15.22 1.86 10.98
N ALA A 52 -14.75 0.71 10.52
CA ALA A 52 -14.18 0.54 9.19
C ALA A 52 -15.30 0.22 8.21
N ILE A 53 -15.37 0.98 7.12
CA ILE A 53 -16.44 0.86 6.13
C ILE A 53 -15.82 0.70 4.74
N LEU A 54 -16.25 -0.33 4.00
CA LEU A 54 -15.82 -0.48 2.61
C LEU A 54 -16.41 0.64 1.75
N THR A 55 -15.55 1.25 0.92
CA THR A 55 -16.01 2.18 -0.11
C THR A 55 -16.60 1.39 -1.28
N GLU A 56 -17.22 2.08 -2.23
CA GLU A 56 -17.69 1.42 -3.45
C GLU A 56 -16.55 0.75 -4.19
N LEU A 57 -15.38 1.41 -4.24
CA LEU A 57 -14.18 0.84 -4.83
C LEU A 57 -13.70 -0.40 -4.07
N GLY A 58 -13.76 -0.36 -2.73
CA GLY A 58 -13.40 -1.50 -1.89
C GLY A 58 -14.33 -2.69 -2.11
N LYS A 59 -15.61 -2.44 -2.29
CA LYS A 59 -16.59 -3.50 -2.59
C LYS A 59 -16.28 -4.17 -3.94
N LYS A 60 -15.92 -3.39 -4.95
CA LYS A 60 -15.51 -3.92 -6.25
C LYS A 60 -14.23 -4.74 -6.12
N PHE A 61 -13.28 -4.23 -5.34
CA PHE A 61 -11.99 -4.89 -5.15
C PHE A 61 -12.15 -6.30 -4.56
N VAL A 62 -12.93 -6.45 -3.50
CA VAL A 62 -13.09 -7.77 -2.84
C VAL A 62 -13.80 -8.79 -3.72
N LYS A 63 -14.59 -8.34 -4.69
CA LYS A 63 -15.32 -9.22 -5.62
C LYS A 63 -14.51 -9.61 -6.86
N CYS A 64 -13.40 -8.93 -7.12
CA CYS A 64 -12.58 -9.20 -8.31
C CYS A 64 -11.78 -10.47 -8.18
N ASP A 65 -11.39 -11.04 -9.32
CA ASP A 65 -10.43 -12.15 -9.37
C ASP A 65 -9.02 -11.63 -9.01
N PRO A 66 -8.07 -12.53 -8.69
CA PRO A 66 -6.71 -12.12 -8.29
C PRO A 66 -6.00 -11.22 -9.29
N SER A 67 -6.14 -11.48 -10.59
CA SER A 67 -5.49 -10.67 -11.63
C SER A 67 -6.02 -9.25 -11.63
N ARG A 68 -7.33 -9.09 -11.50
CA ARG A 68 -7.97 -7.77 -11.46
C ARG A 68 -7.64 -7.02 -10.19
N LYS A 69 -7.54 -7.72 -9.06
CA LYS A 69 -7.12 -7.12 -7.80
C LYS A 69 -5.74 -6.49 -7.92
N LYS A 70 -4.80 -7.18 -8.57
CA LYS A 70 -3.44 -6.65 -8.79
C LYS A 70 -3.45 -5.38 -9.63
N LEU A 71 -4.28 -5.34 -10.66
CA LEU A 71 -4.43 -4.14 -11.49
C LEU A 71 -5.01 -2.97 -10.70
N MET A 72 -6.03 -3.22 -9.90
CA MET A 72 -6.65 -2.18 -9.07
C MET A 72 -5.67 -1.64 -8.03
N LEU A 73 -4.89 -2.52 -7.40
CA LEU A 73 -3.85 -2.10 -6.46
C LEU A 73 -2.78 -1.27 -7.16
N ARG A 74 -2.32 -1.69 -8.33
CA ARG A 74 -1.32 -0.95 -9.09
C ARG A 74 -1.79 0.47 -9.39
N GLU A 75 -3.02 0.62 -9.85
CA GLU A 75 -3.58 1.94 -10.15
C GLU A 75 -3.71 2.80 -8.90
N ALA A 76 -4.12 2.20 -7.78
CA ALA A 76 -4.23 2.92 -6.51
C ALA A 76 -2.85 3.37 -6.01
N LEU A 77 -1.83 2.50 -6.12
CA LEU A 77 -0.47 2.80 -5.66
C LEU A 77 0.15 3.99 -6.41
N LYS A 78 -0.21 4.19 -7.67
CA LYS A 78 0.31 5.32 -8.47
C LYS A 78 -0.06 6.68 -7.88
N ARG A 79 -1.04 6.74 -7.01
CA ARG A 79 -1.55 7.98 -6.43
C ARG A 79 -1.03 8.26 -5.03
N ILE A 80 -0.27 7.35 -4.44
CA ILE A 80 0.24 7.51 -3.07
C ILE A 80 1.75 7.35 -3.01
N GLU A 81 2.38 8.10 -2.09
CA GLU A 81 3.80 7.98 -1.88
C GLU A 81 4.12 6.85 -0.90
N PRO A 82 5.29 6.20 -1.00
CA PRO A 82 6.41 6.52 -1.90
C PRO A 82 6.25 5.98 -3.32
N PHE A 83 5.16 5.30 -3.61
CA PHE A 83 4.97 4.58 -4.88
C PHE A 83 4.84 5.52 -6.08
N ALA A 84 4.16 6.66 -5.92
CA ALA A 84 4.00 7.62 -7.01
C ALA A 84 5.37 8.09 -7.52
N THR A 85 6.30 8.44 -6.62
CA THR A 85 7.64 8.85 -7.00
C THR A 85 8.45 7.68 -7.55
N ALA A 86 8.28 6.48 -7.00
CA ALA A 86 8.94 5.27 -7.51
C ALA A 86 8.57 5.02 -8.97
N PHE A 87 7.30 5.13 -9.33
CA PHE A 87 6.88 4.98 -10.73
C PHE A 87 7.50 6.05 -11.64
N LYS A 88 7.61 7.29 -11.16
CA LYS A 88 8.24 8.37 -11.91
C LYS A 88 9.73 8.10 -12.15
N LEU A 89 10.45 7.62 -11.15
CA LEU A 89 11.87 7.28 -11.28
C LEU A 89 12.08 6.12 -12.23
N ALA A 90 11.24 5.09 -12.15
CA ALA A 90 11.29 3.96 -13.07
C ALA A 90 11.08 4.43 -14.51
N LYS A 91 10.11 5.31 -14.74
CA LYS A 91 9.81 5.84 -16.06
C LYS A 91 10.96 6.69 -16.61
N SER A 92 11.56 7.55 -15.79
CA SER A 92 12.59 8.49 -16.22
C SER A 92 13.99 7.91 -16.27
N ARG A 93 14.33 6.99 -15.35
CA ARG A 93 15.69 6.45 -15.23
C ARG A 93 15.82 4.98 -15.65
N GLY A 94 14.71 4.26 -15.77
CA GLY A 94 14.71 2.84 -16.09
C GLY A 94 14.94 1.95 -14.87
N GLU A 95 15.80 2.36 -13.96
CA GLU A 95 16.05 1.65 -12.69
C GLU A 95 16.43 2.64 -11.59
N PHE A 96 16.23 2.25 -10.34
CA PHE A 96 16.57 3.08 -9.19
C PHE A 96 16.72 2.21 -7.94
N SER A 97 17.46 2.73 -6.94
CA SER A 97 17.59 2.10 -5.64
C SER A 97 16.66 2.78 -4.63
N ALA A 98 16.44 2.11 -3.48
CA ALA A 98 15.66 2.71 -2.39
C ALA A 98 16.30 3.99 -1.87
N GLU A 99 17.64 4.04 -1.86
CA GLU A 99 18.38 5.22 -1.44
C GLU A 99 18.13 6.41 -2.36
N GLU A 100 18.10 6.16 -3.67
CA GLU A 100 17.80 7.21 -4.67
C GLU A 100 16.38 7.73 -4.50
N LEU A 101 15.43 6.83 -4.26
CA LEU A 101 14.04 7.21 -4.00
C LEU A 101 13.95 8.03 -2.71
N PHE A 102 14.65 7.59 -1.66
CA PHE A 102 14.66 8.30 -0.38
C PHE A 102 15.18 9.73 -0.54
N GLU A 103 16.25 9.92 -1.35
CA GLU A 103 16.78 11.26 -1.65
C GLU A 103 15.73 12.13 -2.33
N GLU A 104 15.02 11.58 -3.32
CA GLU A 104 13.96 12.34 -4.02
C GLU A 104 12.84 12.75 -3.08
N LEU A 105 12.41 11.84 -2.21
CA LEU A 105 11.36 12.12 -1.22
C LEU A 105 11.84 13.12 -0.17
N SER A 106 13.12 13.09 0.18
CA SER A 106 13.71 13.99 1.18
C SER A 106 13.75 15.45 0.75
N LYS A 107 13.60 15.73 -0.54
CA LYS A 107 13.52 17.09 -1.06
C LYS A 107 12.22 17.76 -0.66
N VAL A 108 11.22 16.98 -0.28
CA VAL A 108 9.92 17.48 0.19
C VAL A 108 9.84 17.29 1.70
N LYS A 109 9.77 18.38 2.45
CA LYS A 109 9.81 18.37 3.93
C LYS A 109 8.79 17.40 4.54
N LYS A 110 7.60 17.32 3.98
CA LYS A 110 6.53 16.45 4.46
C LYS A 110 6.94 14.98 4.48
N PHE A 111 7.68 14.53 3.48
CA PHE A 111 8.09 13.13 3.38
C PHE A 111 9.30 12.80 4.25
N ARG A 112 10.15 13.78 4.58
CA ARG A 112 11.26 13.57 5.50
C ARG A 112 10.80 13.19 6.90
N GLU A 113 9.66 13.70 7.32
CA GLU A 113 9.08 13.40 8.62
C GLU A 113 8.43 12.02 8.66
N GLU A 114 7.93 11.54 7.50
CA GLU A 114 7.20 10.31 7.38
C GLU A 114 8.08 9.07 7.24
N TYR A 115 9.22 9.19 6.56
CA TYR A 115 10.13 8.07 6.30
C TYR A 115 11.49 8.31 6.94
N SER A 116 11.85 7.46 7.91
CA SER A 116 13.06 7.63 8.70
C SER A 116 14.34 7.08 8.04
N ASP A 117 14.23 6.10 7.14
CA ASP A 117 15.40 5.52 6.47
C ASP A 117 15.04 4.82 5.16
N PRO A 118 16.07 4.59 4.28
CA PRO A 118 15.87 3.91 3.01
C PRO A 118 15.42 2.45 3.12
N GLU A 119 15.78 1.75 4.20
CA GLU A 119 15.39 0.34 4.38
C GLU A 119 13.89 0.17 4.52
N GLN A 120 13.23 1.10 5.20
CA GLN A 120 11.79 1.10 5.34
C GLN A 120 11.12 1.21 3.98
N ILE A 121 11.62 2.14 3.15
CA ILE A 121 11.12 2.33 1.79
C ILE A 121 11.39 1.08 0.95
N HIS A 122 12.59 0.50 1.06
CA HIS A 122 12.97 -0.71 0.33
C HIS A 122 11.96 -1.85 0.60
N SER A 123 11.64 -2.08 1.87
CA SER A 123 10.69 -3.12 2.27
C SER A 123 9.29 -2.88 1.71
N MET A 124 8.82 -1.63 1.76
CA MET A 124 7.51 -1.27 1.20
C MET A 124 7.45 -1.51 -0.29
N LEU A 125 8.50 -1.13 -1.02
CA LEU A 125 8.56 -1.32 -2.47
C LEU A 125 8.55 -2.81 -2.82
N LEU A 126 9.34 -3.62 -2.11
CA LEU A 126 9.36 -5.07 -2.35
C LEU A 126 7.98 -5.68 -2.12
N GLU A 127 7.35 -5.34 -0.99
CA GLU A 127 6.05 -5.90 -0.65
C GLU A 127 4.98 -5.54 -1.67
N TRP A 128 4.85 -4.26 -1.99
CA TRP A 128 3.73 -3.78 -2.79
C TRP A 128 3.97 -3.83 -4.30
N LEU A 129 5.14 -3.40 -4.75
CA LEU A 129 5.40 -3.33 -6.19
C LEU A 129 5.65 -4.70 -6.82
N LEU A 130 6.28 -5.62 -6.09
CA LEU A 130 6.45 -6.99 -6.59
C LEU A 130 5.13 -7.75 -6.56
N TYR A 131 4.35 -7.62 -5.49
CA TYR A 131 3.04 -8.27 -5.41
C TYR A 131 2.14 -7.87 -6.57
N THR A 132 2.11 -6.59 -6.92
CA THR A 132 1.27 -6.08 -8.01
C THR A 132 1.90 -6.29 -9.39
N GLU A 133 3.08 -6.88 -9.44
CA GLU A 133 3.82 -7.09 -10.69
C GLU A 133 4.07 -5.78 -11.44
N SER A 134 4.20 -4.67 -10.69
CA SER A 134 4.38 -3.33 -11.27
C SER A 134 5.80 -3.04 -11.68
N ILE A 135 6.77 -3.78 -11.12
CA ILE A 135 8.19 -3.48 -11.28
C ILE A 135 8.98 -4.78 -11.11
N ARG A 136 10.20 -4.82 -11.67
CA ARG A 136 11.14 -5.93 -11.44
C ARG A 136 12.20 -5.52 -10.44
N TYR A 137 12.84 -6.48 -9.81
CA TYR A 137 13.86 -6.24 -8.80
C TYR A 137 15.10 -7.06 -9.06
N ASN A 138 16.28 -6.42 -9.01
CA ASN A 138 17.58 -7.08 -9.09
C ASN A 138 18.17 -7.16 -7.68
N GLY A 139 18.20 -8.37 -7.11
CA GLY A 139 18.67 -8.59 -5.75
C GLY A 139 20.17 -8.38 -5.56
N GLU A 140 20.98 -8.54 -6.60
CA GLU A 140 22.41 -8.31 -6.51
C GLU A 140 22.75 -6.84 -6.36
N ASP A 141 22.13 -6.01 -7.19
CA ASP A 141 22.37 -4.56 -7.19
C ASP A 141 21.43 -3.80 -6.25
N LYS A 142 20.38 -4.48 -5.75
CA LYS A 142 19.33 -3.89 -4.92
C LYS A 142 18.64 -2.74 -5.66
N THR A 143 18.36 -2.94 -6.94
CA THR A 143 17.69 -1.94 -7.78
C THR A 143 16.32 -2.40 -8.23
N PHE A 144 15.41 -1.44 -8.34
CA PHE A 144 14.08 -1.63 -8.90
C PHE A 144 14.10 -1.21 -10.35
N ILE A 145 13.57 -2.04 -11.23
CA ILE A 145 13.70 -1.89 -12.67
C ILE A 145 12.32 -1.76 -13.32
N LYS A 146 12.21 -0.78 -14.21
CA LYS A 146 10.98 -0.55 -14.96
C LYS A 146 10.52 -1.82 -15.66
N LYS A 147 9.23 -2.11 -15.52
CA LYS A 147 8.58 -3.21 -16.22
C LYS A 147 7.82 -2.66 -17.42
N HIS A 148 7.95 -3.33 -18.53
CA HIS A 148 7.29 -2.93 -19.77
C HIS A 148 5.79 -3.18 -19.76
#